data_6a8d0719612dcb0f609530cddd200fb5
#
_entry.id   6a8d0719612dcb0f609530cddd200fb5
#
_cell.length_a   1.000
_cell.length_b   1.000
_cell.length_c   1.000
_cell.angle_alpha   90.00
_cell.angle_beta   90.00
_cell.angle_gamma   90.00
#
_symmetry.space_group_name_H-M   'P 1'
#
loop_
_entity.id
_entity.type
_entity.pdbx_description
1 polymer ?
#
loop_
_entity_poly.entity_id
_entity_poly.type
_entity_poly.pdbx_seq_one_letter_code
_entity_poly.pdbx_strand_id
1 'polypeptide(L)'
;MVAMAGTRADAGQTQRDEVVQAAWHALIAAKVASWNTLERELGDAHGLGVNDFEVLDHLVHADDQGGRAQDIADAVHLSQSALSRLADRLERHGLILRSSCATDRRGVFLVLTDAGRAKHSAALRTYCDVLSRTLPPALIARYA
;
A
#
# COMPACT_ATOMS: atom_id res chain seq x y z
N MET A 1 17.44 10.34 -54.13
CA MET A 1 16.08 10.00 -53.68
C MET A 1 16.16 9.04 -52.52
N VAL A 2 16.66 9.53 -51.36
CA VAL A 2 16.72 8.74 -50.10
C VAL A 2 16.49 9.71 -48.97
N ALA A 3 15.25 10.12 -48.68
CA ALA A 3 14.92 10.92 -47.53
C ALA A 3 13.39 10.93 -47.23
N MET A 4 12.76 9.76 -47.15
CA MET A 4 11.34 9.67 -46.73
C MET A 4 11.00 8.50 -45.80
N ALA A 5 11.97 7.72 -45.35
CA ALA A 5 11.69 6.62 -44.41
C ALA A 5 11.86 6.97 -42.92
N GLY A 6 12.60 8.03 -42.61
CA GLY A 6 12.87 8.44 -41.19
C GLY A 6 11.71 9.09 -40.50
N THR A 7 10.88 9.83 -41.19
CA THR A 7 9.86 10.72 -40.58
C THR A 7 8.64 9.96 -40.00
N ARG A 8 8.27 8.82 -40.58
CA ARG A 8 7.12 8.02 -40.09
C ARG A 8 7.44 7.17 -38.88
N ALA A 9 8.65 6.65 -38.78
CA ALA A 9 9.09 5.86 -37.59
C ALA A 9 9.26 6.77 -36.37
N ASP A 10 9.77 7.97 -36.56
CA ASP A 10 9.99 8.97 -35.52
C ASP A 10 8.65 9.52 -34.95
N ALA A 11 7.68 9.82 -35.82
CA ALA A 11 6.36 10.26 -35.40
C ALA A 11 5.60 9.17 -34.62
N GLY A 12 5.72 7.90 -34.99
CA GLY A 12 5.11 6.78 -34.27
C GLY A 12 5.75 6.55 -32.90
N GLN A 13 7.05 6.75 -32.78
CA GLN A 13 7.77 6.65 -31.52
C GLN A 13 7.36 7.79 -30.57
N THR A 14 7.35 9.04 -31.06
CA THR A 14 6.94 10.21 -30.29
C THR A 14 5.52 10.06 -29.73
N GLN A 15 4.57 9.60 -30.56
CA GLN A 15 3.18 9.37 -30.12
C GLN A 15 3.09 8.28 -29.05
N ARG A 16 3.89 7.23 -29.17
CA ARG A 16 3.96 6.16 -28.16
C ARG A 16 4.50 6.68 -26.83
N ASP A 17 5.54 7.50 -26.88
CA ASP A 17 6.16 8.07 -25.70
C ASP A 17 5.20 9.04 -24.96
N GLU A 18 4.44 9.84 -25.69
CA GLU A 18 3.38 10.70 -25.12
C GLU A 18 2.28 9.89 -24.41
N VAL A 19 1.84 8.79 -25.01
CA VAL A 19 0.83 7.89 -24.41
C VAL A 19 1.36 7.26 -23.12
N VAL A 20 2.61 6.81 -23.09
CA VAL A 20 3.22 6.23 -21.89
C VAL A 20 3.36 7.27 -20.78
N GLN A 21 3.77 8.49 -21.11
CA GLN A 21 3.85 9.60 -20.14
C GLN A 21 2.47 9.96 -19.57
N ALA A 22 1.46 10.07 -20.43
CA ALA A 22 0.09 10.34 -20.00
C ALA A 22 -0.45 9.25 -19.08
N ALA A 23 -0.21 7.98 -19.40
CA ALA A 23 -0.60 6.85 -18.55
C ALA A 23 0.09 6.89 -17.18
N TRP A 24 1.37 7.24 -17.14
CA TRP A 24 2.12 7.42 -15.90
C TRP A 24 1.55 8.55 -15.03
N HIS A 25 1.29 9.72 -15.62
CA HIS A 25 0.69 10.84 -14.89
C HIS A 25 -0.71 10.49 -14.36
N ALA A 26 -1.52 9.80 -15.14
CA ALA A 26 -2.84 9.33 -14.72
C ALA A 26 -2.75 8.36 -13.52
N LEU A 27 -1.78 7.44 -13.55
CA LEU A 27 -1.53 6.50 -12.44
C LEU A 27 -1.13 7.23 -11.15
N ILE A 28 -0.21 8.20 -11.25
CA ILE A 28 0.19 9.02 -10.10
C ILE A 28 -1.00 9.79 -9.55
N ALA A 29 -1.79 10.44 -10.41
CA ALA A 29 -2.96 11.20 -10.00
C ALA A 29 -3.99 10.32 -9.27
N ALA A 30 -4.26 9.13 -9.78
CA ALA A 30 -5.16 8.17 -9.15
C ALA A 30 -4.63 7.71 -7.79
N LYS A 31 -3.33 7.41 -7.69
CA LYS A 31 -2.68 7.05 -6.42
C LYS A 31 -2.83 8.15 -5.38
N VAL A 32 -2.53 9.39 -5.75
CA VAL A 32 -2.60 10.54 -4.83
C VAL A 32 -4.04 10.78 -4.36
N ALA A 33 -5.01 10.73 -5.26
CA ALA A 33 -6.42 10.92 -4.93
C ALA A 33 -6.93 9.81 -3.98
N SER A 34 -6.60 8.55 -4.27
CA SER A 34 -6.96 7.41 -3.43
C SER A 34 -6.33 7.53 -2.05
N TRP A 35 -5.03 7.83 -2.00
CA TRP A 35 -4.29 7.98 -0.75
C TRP A 35 -4.87 9.07 0.15
N ASN A 36 -5.08 10.27 -0.39
CA ASN A 36 -5.63 11.40 0.38
C ASN A 36 -7.03 11.11 0.92
N THR A 37 -7.86 10.43 0.13
CA THR A 37 -9.20 10.03 0.54
C THR A 37 -9.15 8.96 1.63
N LEU A 38 -8.28 7.96 1.49
CA LEU A 38 -8.05 6.93 2.50
C LEU A 38 -7.56 7.52 3.82
N GLU A 39 -6.54 8.39 3.79
CA GLU A 39 -6.02 9.04 5.01
C GLU A 39 -7.13 9.77 5.77
N ARG A 40 -7.97 10.52 5.06
CA ARG A 40 -9.09 11.23 5.69
C ARG A 40 -10.13 10.26 6.26
N GLU A 41 -10.63 9.33 5.46
CA GLU A 41 -11.77 8.50 5.87
C GLU A 41 -11.41 7.40 6.86
N LEU A 42 -10.22 6.79 6.73
CA LEU A 42 -9.70 5.88 7.76
C LEU A 42 -9.40 6.61 9.05
N GLY A 43 -8.84 7.82 8.96
CA GLY A 43 -8.57 8.68 10.12
C GLY A 43 -9.85 9.05 10.87
N ASP A 44 -10.85 9.58 10.15
CA ASP A 44 -12.10 10.06 10.73
C ASP A 44 -12.95 8.92 11.35
N ALA A 45 -13.04 7.79 10.64
CA ALA A 45 -13.91 6.69 11.07
C ALA A 45 -13.24 5.68 12.01
N HIS A 46 -11.93 5.49 11.90
CA HIS A 46 -11.23 4.40 12.58
C HIS A 46 -9.98 4.84 13.37
N GLY A 47 -9.53 6.08 13.22
CA GLY A 47 -8.30 6.56 13.84
C GLY A 47 -7.03 5.90 13.27
N LEU A 48 -7.06 5.42 12.03
CA LEU A 48 -5.96 4.77 11.34
C LEU A 48 -5.47 5.62 10.18
N GLY A 49 -4.15 5.71 10.02
CA GLY A 49 -3.57 6.13 8.74
C GLY A 49 -3.56 5.00 7.72
N VAL A 50 -3.32 5.31 6.45
CA VAL A 50 -3.23 4.29 5.39
C VAL A 50 -2.14 3.27 5.70
N ASN A 51 -0.95 3.73 6.10
CA ASN A 51 0.14 2.82 6.46
C ASN A 51 -0.18 1.95 7.68
N ASP A 52 -0.96 2.47 8.65
CA ASP A 52 -1.41 1.66 9.79
C ASP A 52 -2.28 0.49 9.30
N PHE A 53 -3.24 0.79 8.43
CA PHE A 53 -4.12 -0.22 7.83
C PHE A 53 -3.34 -1.25 7.01
N GLU A 54 -2.42 -0.80 6.14
CA GLU A 54 -1.60 -1.69 5.30
C GLU A 54 -0.76 -2.67 6.14
N VAL A 55 -0.19 -2.21 7.24
CA VAL A 55 0.55 -3.08 8.16
C VAL A 55 -0.37 -4.09 8.85
N LEU A 56 -1.54 -3.65 9.33
CA LEU A 56 -2.53 -4.56 9.92
C LEU A 56 -3.03 -5.57 8.88
N ASP A 57 -3.29 -5.14 7.65
CA ASP A 57 -3.73 -6.00 6.55
C ASP A 57 -2.69 -7.08 6.22
N HIS A 58 -1.42 -6.68 6.14
CA HIS A 58 -0.32 -7.64 5.95
C HIS A 58 -0.27 -8.68 7.08
N LEU A 59 -0.45 -8.25 8.33
CA LEU A 59 -0.41 -9.13 9.49
C LEU A 59 -1.63 -10.05 9.62
N VAL A 60 -2.80 -9.64 9.11
CA VAL A 60 -3.99 -10.51 9.04
C VAL A 60 -3.74 -11.75 8.18
N HIS A 61 -2.92 -11.61 7.14
CA HIS A 61 -2.58 -12.69 6.21
C HIS A 61 -1.30 -13.46 6.60
N ALA A 62 -0.60 -13.01 7.65
CA ALA A 62 0.53 -13.74 8.22
C ALA A 62 0.04 -14.93 9.07
N ASP A 63 0.94 -15.86 9.38
CA ASP A 63 0.67 -16.93 10.32
C ASP A 63 0.59 -16.42 11.78
N ASP A 64 0.29 -17.32 12.71
CA ASP A 64 0.14 -16.98 14.15
C ASP A 64 1.43 -16.46 14.79
N GLN A 65 2.58 -16.66 14.16
CA GLN A 65 3.87 -16.13 14.62
C GLN A 65 4.09 -14.68 14.21
N GLY A 66 3.23 -14.14 13.35
CA GLY A 66 3.33 -12.80 12.83
C GLY A 66 4.29 -12.66 11.66
N GLY A 67 4.66 -11.42 11.34
CA GLY A 67 5.56 -11.06 10.26
C GLY A 67 6.86 -10.44 10.76
N ARG A 68 7.95 -10.74 10.05
CA ARG A 68 9.22 -10.09 10.28
C ARG A 68 9.12 -8.61 9.92
N ALA A 69 9.54 -7.72 10.80
CA ALA A 69 9.42 -6.27 10.59
C ALA A 69 10.04 -5.80 9.27
N GLN A 70 11.21 -6.37 8.89
CA GLN A 70 11.85 -6.02 7.61
C GLN A 70 10.98 -6.40 6.41
N ASP A 71 10.41 -7.60 6.41
CA ASP A 71 9.59 -8.10 5.29
C ASP A 71 8.30 -7.26 5.17
N ILE A 72 7.74 -6.85 6.31
CA ILE A 72 6.57 -5.95 6.33
C ILE A 72 6.94 -4.58 5.78
N ALA A 73 8.08 -4.00 6.20
CA ALA A 73 8.54 -2.70 5.70
C ALA A 73 8.70 -2.72 4.17
N ASP A 74 9.28 -3.77 3.64
CA ASP A 74 9.47 -3.95 2.20
C ASP A 74 8.12 -4.09 1.48
N ALA A 75 7.20 -4.88 2.04
CA ALA A 75 5.88 -5.13 1.45
C ALA A 75 4.99 -3.85 1.41
N VAL A 76 5.05 -3.03 2.45
CA VAL A 76 4.27 -1.78 2.53
C VAL A 76 5.05 -0.55 2.07
N HIS A 77 6.23 -0.74 1.49
CA HIS A 77 7.10 0.31 0.95
C HIS A 77 7.50 1.39 1.97
N LEU A 78 7.77 0.99 3.20
CA LEU A 78 8.26 1.85 4.27
C LEU A 78 9.76 1.63 4.53
N SER A 79 10.44 2.68 4.98
CA SER A 79 11.77 2.52 5.57
C SER A 79 11.67 1.81 6.93
N GLN A 80 12.75 1.18 7.38
CA GLN A 80 12.79 0.54 8.71
C GLN A 80 12.47 1.52 9.83
N SER A 81 12.98 2.75 9.77
CA SER A 81 12.69 3.77 10.76
C SER A 81 11.24 4.22 10.75
N ALA A 82 10.61 4.33 9.57
CA ALA A 82 9.20 4.66 9.45
C ALA A 82 8.31 3.53 10.01
N LEU A 83 8.61 2.27 9.66
CA LEU A 83 7.90 1.13 10.22
C LEU A 83 8.07 1.05 11.73
N SER A 84 9.28 1.27 12.26
CA SER A 84 9.53 1.23 13.71
C SER A 84 8.64 2.24 14.47
N ARG A 85 8.57 3.49 13.99
CA ARG A 85 7.69 4.52 14.59
C ARG A 85 6.21 4.17 14.47
N LEU A 86 5.81 3.59 13.35
CA LEU A 86 4.43 3.12 13.16
C LEU A 86 4.11 1.97 14.10
N ALA A 87 5.02 1.01 14.23
CA ALA A 87 4.86 -0.13 15.15
C ALA A 87 4.79 0.32 16.61
N ASP A 88 5.58 1.33 17.02
CA ASP A 88 5.48 1.93 18.37
C ASP A 88 4.07 2.48 18.63
N ARG A 89 3.48 3.13 17.64
CA ARG A 89 2.12 3.69 17.75
C ARG A 89 1.06 2.57 17.83
N LEU A 90 1.12 1.59 16.93
CA LEU A 90 0.19 0.46 16.92
C LEU A 90 0.28 -0.36 18.20
N GLU A 91 1.47 -0.57 18.74
CA GLU A 91 1.70 -1.30 19.99
C GLU A 91 1.15 -0.53 21.19
N ARG A 92 1.35 0.78 21.27
CA ARG A 92 0.74 1.63 22.32
C ARG A 92 -0.79 1.60 22.30
N HIS A 93 -1.39 1.40 21.13
CA HIS A 93 -2.84 1.22 20.99
C HIS A 93 -3.30 -0.24 21.20
N GLY A 94 -2.37 -1.16 21.49
CA GLY A 94 -2.69 -2.56 21.73
C GLY A 94 -3.10 -3.34 20.48
N LEU A 95 -2.79 -2.86 19.28
CA LEU A 95 -3.19 -3.49 18.02
C LEU A 95 -2.18 -4.53 17.53
N ILE A 96 -0.93 -4.40 17.94
CA ILE A 96 0.14 -5.35 17.67
C ILE A 96 1.00 -5.54 18.92
N LEU A 97 1.80 -6.60 18.90
CA LEU A 97 2.89 -6.85 19.86
C LEU A 97 4.19 -7.04 19.09
N ARG A 98 5.30 -6.59 19.67
CA ARG A 98 6.63 -6.97 19.22
C ARG A 98 7.06 -8.27 19.89
N SER A 99 7.63 -9.16 19.10
CA SER A 99 8.17 -10.42 19.55
C SER A 99 9.58 -10.60 19.00
N SER A 100 10.46 -11.21 19.79
CA SER A 100 11.73 -11.74 19.30
C SER A 100 11.59 -13.24 19.09
N CYS A 101 11.87 -13.73 17.89
CA CYS A 101 11.89 -15.17 17.65
C CYS A 101 13.12 -15.78 18.33
N ALA A 102 12.93 -16.89 19.09
CA ALA A 102 14.01 -17.58 19.76
C ALA A 102 15.06 -18.18 18.80
N THR A 103 14.68 -18.42 17.54
CA THR A 103 15.54 -18.97 16.48
C THR A 103 16.24 -17.90 15.63
N ASP A 104 15.79 -16.65 15.68
CA ASP A 104 16.38 -15.52 14.94
C ASP A 104 16.62 -14.35 15.87
N ARG A 105 17.81 -14.30 16.48
CA ARG A 105 18.23 -13.23 17.40
C ARG A 105 18.36 -11.85 16.76
N ARG A 106 18.25 -11.75 15.41
CA ARG A 106 18.45 -10.51 14.63
C ARG A 106 17.15 -9.93 14.13
N GLY A 107 16.01 -10.62 14.31
CA GLY A 107 14.71 -10.22 13.78
C GLY A 107 13.75 -9.74 14.86
N VAL A 108 13.10 -8.60 14.59
CA VAL A 108 11.90 -8.17 15.30
C VAL A 108 10.70 -8.68 14.51
N PHE A 109 9.77 -9.36 15.19
CA PHE A 109 8.51 -9.81 14.64
C PHE A 109 7.38 -8.94 15.17
N LEU A 110 6.42 -8.64 14.31
CA LEU A 110 5.18 -7.98 14.69
C LEU A 110 4.06 -9.02 14.66
N VAL A 111 3.31 -9.09 15.75
CA VAL A 111 2.21 -10.04 15.91
C VAL A 111 0.91 -9.26 16.08
N LEU A 112 -0.11 -9.63 15.32
CA LEU A 112 -1.43 -9.01 15.40
C LEU A 112 -2.15 -9.47 16.68
N THR A 113 -2.71 -8.52 17.42
CA THR A 113 -3.59 -8.83 18.56
C THR A 113 -5.04 -9.05 18.10
N ASP A 114 -5.89 -9.60 18.97
CA ASP A 114 -7.33 -9.69 18.71
C ASP A 114 -7.95 -8.30 18.48
N ALA A 115 -7.50 -7.30 19.24
CA ALA A 115 -7.92 -5.91 19.03
C ALA A 115 -7.47 -5.37 17.67
N GLY A 116 -6.25 -5.70 17.23
CA GLY A 116 -5.75 -5.36 15.90
C GLY A 116 -6.56 -6.00 14.78
N ARG A 117 -6.90 -7.27 14.92
CA ARG A 117 -7.76 -8.00 13.96
C ARG A 117 -9.16 -7.38 13.89
N ALA A 118 -9.76 -7.04 15.02
CA ALA A 118 -11.07 -6.38 15.06
C ALA A 118 -11.02 -4.99 14.42
N LYS A 119 -9.96 -4.22 14.70
CA LYS A 119 -9.74 -2.89 14.10
C LYS A 119 -9.59 -2.96 12.58
N HIS A 120 -8.79 -3.91 12.09
CA HIS A 120 -8.64 -4.16 10.65
C HIS A 120 -9.99 -4.52 10.01
N SER A 121 -10.74 -5.47 10.58
CA SER A 121 -12.04 -5.90 10.05
C SER A 121 -13.05 -4.76 9.96
N ALA A 122 -13.08 -3.87 10.95
CA ALA A 122 -13.94 -2.69 10.93
C ALA A 122 -13.52 -1.68 9.85
N ALA A 123 -12.23 -1.49 9.63
CA ALA A 123 -11.69 -0.53 8.67
C ALA A 123 -11.68 -1.04 7.22
N LEU A 124 -11.67 -2.35 7.00
CA LEU A 124 -11.56 -2.97 5.67
C LEU A 124 -12.66 -2.50 4.72
N ARG A 125 -13.88 -2.36 5.20
CA ARG A 125 -14.99 -1.89 4.37
C ARG A 125 -14.76 -0.45 3.89
N THR A 126 -14.39 0.45 4.79
CA THR A 126 -14.06 1.84 4.43
C THR A 126 -12.91 1.87 3.42
N TYR A 127 -11.87 1.07 3.64
CA TYR A 127 -10.73 0.98 2.73
C TYR A 127 -11.17 0.54 1.33
N CYS A 128 -11.91 -0.56 1.20
CA CYS A 128 -12.41 -1.06 -0.08
C CYS A 128 -13.39 -0.10 -0.76
N ASP A 129 -14.29 0.53 -0.01
CA ASP A 129 -15.26 1.50 -0.53
C ASP A 129 -14.57 2.74 -1.10
N VAL A 130 -13.52 3.23 -0.45
CA VAL A 130 -12.71 4.34 -0.98
C VAL A 130 -12.00 3.93 -2.26
N LEU A 131 -11.32 2.79 -2.29
CA LEU A 131 -10.60 2.33 -3.48
C LEU A 131 -11.54 2.08 -4.65
N SER A 132 -12.72 1.53 -4.41
CA SER A 132 -13.70 1.24 -5.48
C SER A 132 -14.18 2.49 -6.23
N ARG A 133 -14.20 3.66 -5.57
CA ARG A 133 -14.66 4.92 -6.17
C ARG A 133 -13.52 5.87 -6.59
N THR A 134 -12.28 5.57 -6.19
CA THR A 134 -11.12 6.42 -6.51
C THR A 134 -10.16 5.80 -7.51
N LEU A 135 -10.13 4.47 -7.62
CA LEU A 135 -9.32 3.78 -8.63
C LEU A 135 -10.01 3.81 -10.00
N PRO A 136 -9.24 3.86 -11.10
CA PRO A 136 -9.79 3.75 -12.44
C PRO A 136 -10.56 2.42 -12.61
N PRO A 137 -11.81 2.45 -13.12
CA PRO A 137 -12.63 1.24 -13.31
C PRO A 137 -11.93 0.16 -14.16
N ALA A 138 -11.17 0.57 -15.16
CA ALA A 138 -10.40 -0.35 -16.02
C ALA A 138 -9.33 -1.12 -15.25
N LEU A 139 -8.76 -0.51 -14.19
CA LEU A 139 -7.79 -1.20 -13.32
C LEU A 139 -8.50 -2.26 -12.48
N ILE A 140 -9.65 -1.92 -11.89
CA ILE A 140 -10.44 -2.87 -11.09
C ILE A 140 -10.90 -4.04 -11.94
N ALA A 141 -11.44 -3.79 -13.14
CA ALA A 141 -11.94 -4.81 -14.05
C ALA A 141 -10.86 -5.84 -14.48
N ARG A 142 -9.58 -5.47 -14.41
CA ARG A 142 -8.48 -6.38 -14.76
C ARG A 142 -8.28 -7.51 -13.74
N TYR A 143 -8.75 -7.33 -12.51
CA TYR A 143 -8.59 -8.30 -11.41
C TYR A 143 -9.93 -8.95 -10.99
N ALA A 144 -11.01 -8.58 -11.64
CA ALA A 144 -12.33 -9.18 -11.44
C ALA A 144 -12.50 -10.46 -12.31
#